data_6f07509391a52cb75f93f72a01b0519f
#
_entry.id   6f07509391a52cb75f93f72a01b0519f
#
_cell.length_a   1.000
_cell.length_b   1.000
_cell.length_c   1.000
_cell.angle_alpha   90.00
_cell.angle_beta   90.00
_cell.angle_gamma   90.00
#
_symmetry.space_group_name_H-M   'P 1'
#
loop_
_entity.id
_entity.type
_entity.pdbx_description
1 polymer ?
#
loop_
_entity_poly.entity_id
_entity_poly.type
_entity_poly.pdbx_seq_one_letter_code
_entity_poly.pdbx_strand_id
1 'polypeptide(L)'
;MKINDPDGENIIYINERLRNKIDKIPLYDITVIDAPAGYGKTEAASFFSKEHKDEVRTISVLSPSTEIFFYDLCDALGQYDSGASVLLKSIGFPKNDGHIAKIREIIKNIRLQDELYIVIDNYHLVSCDEFNTLISSLAGNMNNKIHFIMVMSYIDSQIVRNAVESGNILYIGKEYFVFTQDDICEYYRLNGSDINEEESNAIYGLTKGYVTSIELSLLQQKVDIKDKIIKNILWDRLSDKTKERLMLLFIIDSVSIKEIMDFKISLMTEKELLLFMNTSYFIEYDTGKCRYCIRDIFKDFLKEVITDTEKESKRGILEKAGAVFIKRDDFFAAYKCFYEIDEWEKIYGSKPEFHKIYPVLKAENKDFFMKIIKEC
;
A
#
# COMPACT_ATOMS: atom_id res chain seq x y z
N MET A 1 -13.44 -1.22 -8.39
CA MET A 1 -13.78 0.22 -8.36
C MET A 1 -15.29 0.38 -8.42
N LYS A 2 -15.89 1.24 -7.59
CA LYS A 2 -17.37 1.34 -7.48
C LYS A 2 -17.91 2.26 -8.57
N ILE A 3 -18.95 1.81 -9.28
CA ILE A 3 -19.69 2.58 -10.27
C ILE A 3 -21.08 2.81 -9.69
N ASN A 4 -21.60 4.02 -9.73
CA ASN A 4 -22.99 4.30 -9.36
C ASN A 4 -23.90 3.91 -10.53
N ASP A 5 -24.65 2.83 -10.38
CA ASP A 5 -25.72 2.50 -11.30
C ASP A 5 -26.87 3.51 -11.17
N PRO A 6 -27.60 3.82 -12.27
CA PRO A 6 -28.85 4.58 -12.21
C PRO A 6 -29.88 4.04 -11.20
N ASP A 7 -29.85 2.75 -10.91
CA ASP A 7 -30.71 2.07 -9.92
C ASP A 7 -30.15 2.08 -8.49
N GLY A 8 -29.01 2.74 -8.22
CA GLY A 8 -28.43 2.93 -6.89
C GLY A 8 -27.59 1.75 -6.38
N GLU A 9 -27.37 0.71 -7.16
CA GLU A 9 -26.44 -0.36 -6.80
C GLU A 9 -24.98 0.02 -7.14
N ASN A 10 -24.07 -0.20 -6.19
CA ASN A 10 -22.63 -0.02 -6.40
C ASN A 10 -22.09 -1.18 -7.26
N ILE A 11 -21.94 -0.96 -8.57
CA ILE A 11 -21.23 -1.89 -9.46
C ILE A 11 -19.73 -1.74 -9.27
N ILE A 12 -19.02 -2.87 -9.18
CA ILE A 12 -17.56 -2.90 -9.11
C ILE A 12 -17.02 -3.11 -10.51
N TYR A 13 -16.27 -2.11 -11.04
CA TYR A 13 -15.55 -2.30 -12.30
C TYR A 13 -14.31 -3.15 -12.09
N ILE A 14 -14.19 -4.22 -12.86
CA ILE A 14 -13.04 -5.12 -12.93
C ILE A 14 -12.59 -5.20 -14.38
N ASN A 15 -11.32 -4.88 -14.68
CA ASN A 15 -10.78 -5.02 -16.02
C ASN A 15 -10.67 -6.51 -16.43
N GLU A 16 -10.66 -6.79 -17.72
CA GLU A 16 -10.71 -8.16 -18.27
C GLU A 16 -9.51 -9.01 -17.79
N ARG A 17 -8.31 -8.43 -17.68
CA ARG A 17 -7.11 -9.15 -17.26
C ARG A 17 -7.22 -9.63 -15.81
N LEU A 18 -7.77 -8.79 -14.93
CA LEU A 18 -8.02 -9.13 -13.54
C LEU A 18 -9.17 -10.14 -13.45
N ARG A 19 -10.25 -9.97 -14.23
CA ARG A 19 -11.37 -10.90 -14.30
C ARG A 19 -10.90 -12.31 -14.64
N ASN A 20 -10.10 -12.45 -15.69
CA ASN A 20 -9.52 -13.73 -16.13
C ASN A 20 -8.63 -14.40 -15.05
N LYS A 21 -8.12 -13.64 -14.07
CA LYS A 21 -7.40 -14.20 -12.91
C LYS A 21 -8.35 -14.60 -11.79
N ILE A 22 -9.34 -13.77 -11.49
CA ILE A 22 -10.36 -14.05 -10.47
C ILE A 22 -11.11 -15.34 -10.81
N ASP A 23 -11.47 -15.55 -12.07
CA ASP A 23 -12.19 -16.74 -12.55
C ASP A 23 -11.40 -18.05 -12.34
N LYS A 24 -10.08 -17.96 -12.05
CA LYS A 24 -9.25 -19.13 -11.74
C LYS A 24 -9.17 -19.45 -10.25
N ILE A 25 -9.71 -18.62 -9.38
CA ILE A 25 -9.68 -18.84 -7.91
C ILE A 25 -10.19 -20.24 -7.54
N PRO A 26 -11.31 -20.75 -8.11
CA PRO A 26 -11.82 -22.07 -7.77
C PRO A 26 -10.90 -23.24 -8.14
N LEU A 27 -9.86 -23.01 -8.93
CA LEU A 27 -8.91 -24.06 -9.35
C LEU A 27 -7.73 -24.23 -8.37
N TYR A 28 -7.65 -23.39 -7.33
CA TYR A 28 -6.52 -23.36 -6.38
C TYR A 28 -6.99 -23.39 -4.94
N ASP A 29 -6.34 -24.19 -4.11
CA ASP A 29 -6.61 -24.21 -2.67
C ASP A 29 -6.29 -22.86 -2.01
N ILE A 30 -5.26 -22.18 -2.52
CA ILE A 30 -4.77 -20.91 -1.98
C ILE A 30 -4.64 -19.87 -3.10
N THR A 31 -5.18 -18.70 -2.88
CA THR A 31 -5.00 -17.52 -3.73
C THR A 31 -4.39 -16.38 -2.93
N VAL A 32 -3.39 -15.70 -3.50
CA VAL A 32 -2.79 -14.49 -2.94
C VAL A 32 -3.10 -13.33 -3.86
N ILE A 33 -3.78 -12.32 -3.31
CA ILE A 33 -4.05 -11.03 -3.98
C ILE A 33 -3.10 -10.00 -3.34
N ASP A 34 -2.08 -9.58 -4.10
CA ASP A 34 -1.01 -8.71 -3.62
C ASP A 34 -0.87 -7.46 -4.49
N ALA A 35 -1.18 -6.32 -3.92
CA ALA A 35 -0.91 -5.02 -4.52
C ALA A 35 -0.86 -3.95 -3.41
N PRO A 36 -0.13 -2.84 -3.58
CA PRO A 36 -0.14 -1.73 -2.62
C PRO A 36 -1.55 -1.19 -2.35
N ALA A 37 -1.70 -0.34 -1.33
CA ALA A 37 -2.98 0.30 -1.03
C ALA A 37 -3.53 1.09 -2.24
N GLY A 38 -4.85 1.12 -2.38
CA GLY A 38 -5.54 1.89 -3.41
C GLY A 38 -5.55 1.29 -4.81
N TYR A 39 -5.15 0.02 -4.96
CA TYR A 39 -5.24 -0.69 -6.24
C TYR A 39 -6.57 -1.43 -6.45
N GLY A 40 -7.48 -1.44 -5.47
CA GLY A 40 -8.79 -2.09 -5.61
C GLY A 40 -8.81 -3.57 -5.22
N LYS A 41 -7.88 -4.04 -4.38
CA LYS A 41 -7.83 -5.44 -3.91
C LYS A 41 -9.09 -5.89 -3.20
N THR A 42 -9.56 -5.09 -2.24
CA THR A 42 -10.79 -5.37 -1.48
C THR A 42 -12.02 -5.37 -2.38
N GLU A 43 -12.05 -4.49 -3.39
CA GLU A 43 -13.09 -4.47 -4.42
C GLU A 43 -13.07 -5.75 -5.28
N ALA A 44 -11.87 -6.23 -5.65
CA ALA A 44 -11.73 -7.49 -6.39
C ALA A 44 -12.20 -8.70 -5.56
N ALA A 45 -11.82 -8.77 -4.29
CA ALA A 45 -12.31 -9.79 -3.37
C ALA A 45 -13.83 -9.69 -3.15
N SER A 46 -14.37 -8.47 -3.04
CA SER A 46 -15.82 -8.23 -2.92
C SER A 46 -16.57 -8.62 -4.19
N PHE A 47 -15.97 -8.39 -5.37
CA PHE A 47 -16.52 -8.81 -6.64
C PHE A 47 -16.68 -10.34 -6.70
N PHE A 48 -15.60 -11.09 -6.39
CA PHE A 48 -15.64 -12.55 -6.28
C PHE A 48 -16.68 -13.01 -5.25
N SER A 49 -16.74 -12.35 -4.08
CA SER A 49 -17.68 -12.69 -3.01
C SER A 49 -19.14 -12.48 -3.41
N LYS A 50 -19.44 -11.52 -4.29
CA LYS A 50 -20.81 -11.32 -4.81
C LYS A 50 -21.24 -12.42 -5.78
N GLU A 51 -20.30 -12.94 -6.59
CA GLU A 51 -20.58 -14.03 -7.52
C GLU A 51 -20.75 -15.38 -6.80
N HIS A 52 -20.07 -15.56 -5.62
CA HIS A 52 -20.09 -16.78 -4.81
C HIS A 52 -20.74 -16.55 -3.43
N LYS A 53 -21.83 -15.81 -3.38
CA LYS A 53 -22.40 -15.20 -2.17
C LYS A 53 -22.62 -16.16 -0.99
N ASP A 54 -23.07 -17.38 -1.25
CA ASP A 54 -23.39 -18.36 -0.19
C ASP A 54 -22.15 -19.18 0.23
N GLU A 55 -21.12 -19.18 -0.59
CA GLU A 55 -19.89 -19.98 -0.43
C GLU A 55 -18.74 -19.19 0.22
N VAL A 56 -18.86 -17.87 0.37
CA VAL A 56 -17.78 -17.01 0.87
C VAL A 56 -17.98 -16.61 2.32
N ARG A 57 -16.88 -16.65 3.09
CA ARG A 57 -16.74 -16.05 4.43
C ARG A 57 -15.56 -15.09 4.44
N THR A 58 -15.82 -13.86 4.82
CA THR A 58 -14.77 -12.82 4.88
C THR A 58 -14.35 -12.54 6.31
N ILE A 59 -13.05 -12.61 6.57
CA ILE A 59 -12.40 -12.21 7.81
C ILE A 59 -11.65 -10.92 7.53
N SER A 60 -12.12 -9.80 8.06
CA SER A 60 -11.44 -8.51 7.96
C SER A 60 -10.50 -8.34 9.14
N VAL A 61 -9.19 -8.44 8.89
CA VAL A 61 -8.18 -8.25 9.93
C VAL A 61 -8.06 -6.76 10.25
N LEU A 62 -8.42 -6.38 11.48
CA LEU A 62 -8.44 -4.99 11.95
C LEU A 62 -7.33 -4.69 12.96
N SER A 63 -6.64 -5.71 13.46
CA SER A 63 -5.56 -5.59 14.43
C SER A 63 -4.44 -6.61 14.16
N PRO A 64 -3.21 -6.36 14.62
CA PRO A 64 -2.10 -7.32 14.45
C PRO A 64 -2.14 -8.51 15.41
N SER A 65 -3.25 -8.76 16.10
CA SER A 65 -3.37 -9.89 17.01
C SER A 65 -3.61 -11.19 16.23
N THR A 66 -2.61 -12.04 16.19
CA THR A 66 -2.66 -13.36 15.56
C THR A 66 -3.64 -14.30 16.25
N GLU A 67 -3.80 -14.17 17.58
CA GLU A 67 -4.75 -14.95 18.36
C GLU A 67 -6.20 -14.60 18.00
N ILE A 68 -6.55 -13.31 17.94
CA ILE A 68 -7.91 -12.87 17.56
C ILE A 68 -8.22 -13.38 16.17
N PHE A 69 -7.32 -13.12 15.21
CA PHE A 69 -7.47 -13.59 13.84
C PHE A 69 -7.69 -15.11 13.75
N PHE A 70 -6.92 -15.91 14.52
CA PHE A 70 -7.07 -17.36 14.50
C PHE A 70 -8.40 -17.82 15.08
N TYR A 71 -8.91 -17.14 16.13
CA TYR A 71 -10.25 -17.41 16.65
C TYR A 71 -11.33 -17.09 15.61
N ASP A 72 -11.23 -15.97 14.90
CA ASP A 72 -12.16 -15.62 13.82
C ASP A 72 -12.16 -16.68 12.72
N LEU A 73 -10.97 -17.21 12.36
CA LEU A 73 -10.84 -18.31 11.41
C LEU A 73 -11.51 -19.60 11.92
N CYS A 74 -11.31 -19.95 13.20
CA CYS A 74 -11.97 -21.10 13.81
C CYS A 74 -13.49 -20.94 13.81
N ASP A 75 -14.01 -19.73 14.03
CA ASP A 75 -15.44 -19.46 14.02
C ASP A 75 -16.02 -19.52 12.60
N ALA A 76 -15.30 -19.02 11.60
CA ALA A 76 -15.70 -19.14 10.19
C ALA A 76 -15.81 -20.60 9.75
N LEU A 77 -14.84 -21.44 10.10
CA LEU A 77 -14.86 -22.88 9.84
C LEU A 77 -15.94 -23.61 10.66
N GLY A 78 -16.20 -23.15 11.90
CA GLY A 78 -17.17 -23.71 12.81
C GLY A 78 -18.63 -23.63 12.36
N GLN A 79 -18.93 -22.73 11.43
CA GLN A 79 -20.26 -22.66 10.82
C GLN A 79 -20.56 -23.92 9.96
N TYR A 80 -19.53 -24.62 9.53
CA TYR A 80 -19.63 -25.83 8.69
C TYR A 80 -19.26 -27.09 9.46
N ASP A 81 -18.30 -27.03 10.37
CA ASP A 81 -17.88 -28.13 11.22
C ASP A 81 -17.56 -27.63 12.64
N SER A 82 -18.55 -27.71 13.52
CA SER A 82 -18.40 -27.28 14.92
C SER A 82 -17.37 -28.09 15.70
N GLY A 83 -17.19 -29.39 15.38
CA GLY A 83 -16.19 -30.24 15.98
C GLY A 83 -14.77 -29.82 15.62
N ALA A 84 -14.54 -29.51 14.33
CA ALA A 84 -13.26 -28.97 13.86
C ALA A 84 -12.93 -27.63 14.55
N SER A 85 -13.91 -26.72 14.67
CA SER A 85 -13.70 -25.45 15.38
C SER A 85 -13.27 -25.62 16.83
N VAL A 86 -13.93 -26.51 17.56
CA VAL A 86 -13.56 -26.82 18.97
C VAL A 86 -12.14 -27.37 19.07
N LEU A 87 -11.76 -28.30 18.17
CA LEU A 87 -10.40 -28.85 18.14
C LEU A 87 -9.36 -27.78 17.78
N LEU A 88 -9.61 -26.95 16.77
CA LEU A 88 -8.71 -25.86 16.39
C LEU A 88 -8.53 -24.86 17.52
N LYS A 89 -9.62 -24.42 18.17
CA LYS A 89 -9.55 -23.53 19.33
C LYS A 89 -8.79 -24.13 20.51
N SER A 90 -8.87 -25.47 20.73
CA SER A 90 -8.13 -26.16 21.79
C SER A 90 -6.61 -26.17 21.56
N ILE A 91 -6.17 -26.18 20.29
CA ILE A 91 -4.75 -26.04 19.90
C ILE A 91 -4.29 -24.61 20.03
N GLY A 92 -5.16 -23.64 19.67
CA GLY A 92 -4.85 -22.23 19.58
C GLY A 92 -3.98 -21.89 18.36
N PHE A 93 -3.50 -20.64 18.31
CA PHE A 93 -2.63 -20.17 17.23
C PHE A 93 -1.37 -21.07 17.11
N PRO A 94 -0.93 -21.45 15.86
CA PRO A 94 0.20 -22.34 15.68
C PRO A 94 1.50 -21.69 16.21
N LYS A 95 2.21 -22.40 17.10
CA LYS A 95 3.46 -21.93 17.73
C LYS A 95 4.67 -22.80 17.38
N ASN A 96 4.45 -23.93 16.71
CA ASN A 96 5.48 -24.89 16.33
C ASN A 96 4.95 -25.86 15.27
N ASP A 97 5.86 -26.64 14.67
CA ASP A 97 5.54 -27.60 13.61
C ASP A 97 4.49 -28.65 14.02
N GLY A 98 4.48 -29.04 15.29
CA GLY A 98 3.49 -29.98 15.82
C GLY A 98 2.07 -29.41 15.83
N HIS A 99 1.91 -28.12 16.17
CA HIS A 99 0.64 -27.41 16.06
C HIS A 99 0.23 -27.26 14.59
N ILE A 100 1.17 -26.86 13.72
CA ILE A 100 0.93 -26.70 12.28
C ILE A 100 0.42 -28.02 11.68
N ALA A 101 1.08 -29.14 11.98
CA ALA A 101 0.69 -30.46 11.49
C ALA A 101 -0.73 -30.87 11.93
N LYS A 102 -1.07 -30.65 13.22
CA LYS A 102 -2.40 -30.96 13.75
C LYS A 102 -3.49 -30.08 13.14
N ILE A 103 -3.26 -28.75 13.06
CA ILE A 103 -4.20 -27.81 12.45
C ILE A 103 -4.45 -28.17 10.99
N ARG A 104 -3.38 -28.44 10.23
CA ARG A 104 -3.48 -28.89 8.84
C ARG A 104 -4.33 -30.15 8.70
N GLU A 105 -4.11 -31.14 9.56
CA GLU A 105 -4.87 -32.41 9.54
C GLU A 105 -6.36 -32.15 9.83
N ILE A 106 -6.68 -31.33 10.81
CA ILE A 106 -8.07 -30.97 11.14
C ILE A 106 -8.73 -30.31 9.93
N ILE A 107 -8.09 -29.27 9.37
CA ILE A 107 -8.65 -28.55 8.20
C ILE A 107 -8.87 -29.49 7.01
N LYS A 108 -7.92 -30.36 6.70
CA LYS A 108 -8.05 -31.36 5.62
C LYS A 108 -9.17 -32.36 5.82
N ASN A 109 -9.55 -32.64 7.06
CA ASN A 109 -10.59 -33.60 7.40
C ASN A 109 -12.00 -33.00 7.42
N ILE A 110 -12.16 -31.69 7.38
CA ILE A 110 -13.47 -31.03 7.22
C ILE A 110 -14.07 -31.50 5.89
N ARG A 111 -15.35 -31.92 5.91
CA ARG A 111 -16.09 -32.35 4.72
C ARG A 111 -17.24 -31.41 4.45
N LEU A 112 -17.24 -30.80 3.28
CA LEU A 112 -18.25 -29.84 2.85
C LEU A 112 -19.07 -30.43 1.70
N GLN A 113 -20.35 -30.04 1.60
CA GLN A 113 -21.20 -30.37 0.46
C GLN A 113 -20.88 -29.46 -0.73
N ASP A 114 -20.69 -28.17 -0.47
CA ASP A 114 -20.40 -27.12 -1.45
C ASP A 114 -19.00 -26.54 -1.22
N GLU A 115 -18.53 -25.69 -2.15
CA GLU A 115 -17.27 -24.97 -2.02
C GLU A 115 -17.34 -23.94 -0.86
N LEU A 116 -16.23 -23.70 -0.19
CA LEU A 116 -16.08 -22.68 0.84
C LEU A 116 -14.84 -21.82 0.57
N TYR A 117 -15.03 -20.55 0.34
CA TYR A 117 -13.97 -19.58 0.15
C TYR A 117 -13.82 -18.72 1.40
N ILE A 118 -12.65 -18.76 2.03
CA ILE A 118 -12.30 -17.93 3.19
C ILE A 118 -11.44 -16.78 2.71
N VAL A 119 -12.02 -15.59 2.60
CA VAL A 119 -11.32 -14.36 2.26
C VAL A 119 -10.74 -13.76 3.52
N ILE A 120 -9.43 -13.56 3.58
CA ILE A 120 -8.71 -12.91 4.68
C ILE A 120 -8.22 -11.56 4.18
N ASP A 121 -8.99 -10.52 4.46
CA ASP A 121 -8.61 -9.15 4.07
C ASP A 121 -7.65 -8.53 5.09
N ASN A 122 -6.66 -7.78 4.59
CA ASN A 122 -5.54 -7.25 5.37
C ASN A 122 -4.66 -8.32 6.03
N TYR A 123 -4.48 -9.48 5.38
CA TYR A 123 -3.66 -10.57 5.89
C TYR A 123 -2.24 -10.15 6.32
N HIS A 124 -1.65 -9.15 5.67
CA HIS A 124 -0.32 -8.64 6.00
C HIS A 124 -0.17 -8.13 7.45
N LEU A 125 -1.28 -7.81 8.15
CA LEU A 125 -1.26 -7.40 9.56
C LEU A 125 -0.94 -8.56 10.52
N VAL A 126 -1.32 -9.79 10.13
CA VAL A 126 -1.15 -11.00 10.94
C VAL A 126 -0.18 -12.01 10.31
N SER A 127 0.45 -11.65 9.19
CA SER A 127 1.45 -12.48 8.51
C SER A 127 2.64 -12.76 9.45
N CYS A 128 2.89 -14.04 9.68
CA CYS A 128 4.04 -14.55 10.43
C CYS A 128 4.45 -15.92 9.88
N ASP A 129 5.67 -16.37 10.19
CA ASP A 129 6.25 -17.58 9.60
C ASP A 129 5.45 -18.83 9.92
N GLU A 130 4.90 -18.95 11.14
CA GLU A 130 4.11 -20.10 11.55
C GLU A 130 2.83 -20.25 10.73
N PHE A 131 2.08 -19.14 10.52
CA PHE A 131 0.86 -19.19 9.74
C PHE A 131 1.14 -19.28 8.23
N ASN A 132 2.18 -18.62 7.74
CA ASN A 132 2.63 -18.75 6.36
C ASN A 132 3.07 -20.19 6.04
N THR A 133 3.72 -20.88 6.97
CA THR A 133 4.08 -22.30 6.86
C THR A 133 2.82 -23.17 6.82
N LEU A 134 1.83 -22.91 7.70
CA LEU A 134 0.55 -23.61 7.69
C LEU A 134 -0.13 -23.47 6.32
N ILE A 135 -0.35 -22.25 5.85
CA ILE A 135 -1.00 -21.96 4.57
C ILE A 135 -0.25 -22.66 3.41
N SER A 136 1.09 -22.47 3.33
CA SER A 136 1.88 -23.13 2.28
C SER A 136 1.80 -24.65 2.31
N SER A 137 1.64 -25.25 3.49
CA SER A 137 1.48 -26.70 3.65
C SER A 137 0.11 -27.23 3.23
N LEU A 138 -0.88 -26.35 3.12
CA LEU A 138 -2.23 -26.69 2.62
C LEU A 138 -2.26 -26.65 1.08
N ALA A 139 -1.47 -25.79 0.43
CA ALA A 139 -1.49 -25.59 -1.01
C ALA A 139 -1.23 -26.88 -1.81
N GLY A 140 -2.08 -27.18 -2.77
CA GLY A 140 -2.02 -28.36 -3.64
C GLY A 140 -2.31 -29.69 -2.91
N ASN A 141 -2.81 -29.66 -1.69
CA ASN A 141 -3.05 -30.84 -0.87
C ASN A 141 -4.45 -30.88 -0.23
N MET A 142 -5.34 -29.98 -0.59
CA MET A 142 -6.69 -29.92 -0.03
C MET A 142 -7.69 -30.63 -0.96
N ASN A 143 -8.37 -31.62 -0.43
CA ASN A 143 -9.41 -32.39 -1.14
C ASN A 143 -10.80 -32.17 -0.55
N ASN A 144 -11.02 -31.04 0.14
CA ASN A 144 -12.19 -30.81 0.97
C ASN A 144 -12.99 -29.54 0.60
N LYS A 145 -12.79 -29.01 -0.60
CA LYS A 145 -13.53 -27.84 -1.11
C LYS A 145 -13.38 -26.56 -0.28
N ILE A 146 -12.27 -26.41 0.45
CA ILE A 146 -11.94 -25.18 1.19
C ILE A 146 -10.85 -24.42 0.44
N HIS A 147 -11.09 -23.15 0.15
CA HIS A 147 -10.17 -22.26 -0.53
C HIS A 147 -9.85 -21.06 0.35
N PHE A 148 -8.58 -20.68 0.43
CA PHE A 148 -8.15 -19.49 1.15
C PHE A 148 -7.75 -18.39 0.17
N ILE A 149 -8.30 -17.19 0.33
CA ILE A 149 -8.00 -16.01 -0.47
C ILE A 149 -7.37 -14.97 0.46
N MET A 150 -6.05 -14.82 0.38
CA MET A 150 -5.30 -13.88 1.21
C MET A 150 -5.14 -12.56 0.47
N VAL A 151 -5.75 -11.49 0.98
CA VAL A 151 -5.64 -10.13 0.44
C VAL A 151 -4.61 -9.36 1.25
N MET A 152 -3.53 -8.90 0.59
CA MET A 152 -2.42 -8.25 1.27
C MET A 152 -1.85 -7.08 0.48
N SER A 153 -1.12 -6.20 1.15
CA SER A 153 -0.50 -5.02 0.51
C SER A 153 0.94 -5.26 0.06
N TYR A 154 1.56 -6.34 0.49
CA TYR A 154 2.88 -6.83 0.04
C TYR A 154 3.15 -8.21 0.63
N ILE A 155 3.98 -8.99 -0.06
CA ILE A 155 4.50 -10.27 0.45
C ILE A 155 5.84 -10.02 1.16
N ASP A 156 5.89 -10.20 2.48
CA ASP A 156 7.10 -10.13 3.30
C ASP A 156 7.75 -11.50 3.56
N SER A 157 7.00 -12.58 3.30
CA SER A 157 7.42 -13.94 3.61
C SER A 157 8.05 -14.65 2.41
N GLN A 158 9.27 -15.17 2.59
CA GLN A 158 9.93 -16.02 1.60
C GLN A 158 9.19 -17.35 1.42
N ILE A 159 8.51 -17.85 2.48
CA ILE A 159 7.72 -19.09 2.45
C ILE A 159 6.58 -18.94 1.42
N VAL A 160 5.85 -17.83 1.48
CA VAL A 160 4.75 -17.55 0.55
C VAL A 160 5.30 -17.34 -0.88
N ARG A 161 6.41 -16.63 -1.05
CA ARG A 161 7.05 -16.43 -2.37
C ARG A 161 7.44 -17.76 -3.00
N ASN A 162 8.09 -18.64 -2.26
CA ASN A 162 8.47 -19.97 -2.75
C ASN A 162 7.24 -20.81 -3.15
N ALA A 163 6.14 -20.71 -2.39
CA ALA A 163 4.90 -21.41 -2.71
C ALA A 163 4.22 -20.86 -3.98
N VAL A 164 4.30 -19.55 -4.21
CA VAL A 164 3.86 -18.91 -5.46
C VAL A 164 4.72 -19.38 -6.64
N GLU A 165 6.04 -19.35 -6.50
CA GLU A 165 6.99 -19.78 -7.54
C GLU A 165 6.84 -21.27 -7.91
N SER A 166 6.44 -22.12 -6.97
CA SER A 166 6.16 -23.52 -7.22
C SER A 166 4.87 -23.77 -8.03
N GLY A 167 4.04 -22.75 -8.24
CA GLY A 167 2.77 -22.84 -8.96
C GLY A 167 1.60 -23.46 -8.17
N ASN A 168 1.79 -23.77 -6.90
CA ASN A 168 0.74 -24.35 -6.03
C ASN A 168 -0.25 -23.30 -5.50
N ILE A 169 0.07 -22.02 -5.66
CA ILE A 169 -0.73 -20.87 -5.20
C ILE A 169 -1.05 -20.00 -6.42
N LEU A 170 -2.31 -19.59 -6.55
CA LEU A 170 -2.68 -18.57 -7.52
C LEU A 170 -2.20 -17.21 -7.02
N TYR A 171 -1.37 -16.55 -7.80
CA TYR A 171 -0.90 -15.20 -7.52
C TYR A 171 -1.57 -14.17 -8.43
N ILE A 172 -2.18 -13.15 -7.83
CA ILE A 172 -2.79 -12.00 -8.49
C ILE A 172 -2.06 -10.76 -8.01
N GLY A 173 -1.03 -10.36 -8.75
CA GLY A 173 -0.16 -9.24 -8.40
C GLY A 173 -0.67 -7.89 -8.89
N LYS A 174 0.05 -6.83 -8.49
CA LYS A 174 -0.23 -5.43 -8.83
C LYS A 174 -0.51 -5.21 -10.33
N GLU A 175 0.19 -5.91 -11.20
CA GLU A 175 0.12 -5.75 -12.67
C GLU A 175 -1.28 -5.98 -13.25
N TYR A 176 -2.11 -6.80 -12.58
CA TYR A 176 -3.50 -7.05 -12.99
C TYR A 176 -4.45 -5.92 -12.59
N PHE A 177 -4.08 -5.12 -11.61
CA PHE A 177 -4.87 -4.00 -11.08
C PHE A 177 -4.59 -2.67 -11.79
N VAL A 178 -3.45 -2.53 -12.46
CA VAL A 178 -3.09 -1.30 -13.17
C VAL A 178 -4.01 -1.15 -14.38
N PHE A 179 -4.70 0.00 -14.49
CA PHE A 179 -5.56 0.29 -15.64
C PHE A 179 -4.72 0.71 -16.85
N THR A 180 -5.10 0.20 -18.02
CA THR A 180 -4.63 0.70 -19.33
C THR A 180 -5.41 1.96 -19.71
N GLN A 181 -5.03 2.60 -20.83
CA GLN A 181 -5.79 3.72 -21.40
C GLN A 181 -7.24 3.28 -21.74
N ASP A 182 -7.41 2.08 -22.32
CA ASP A 182 -8.73 1.53 -22.64
C ASP A 182 -9.57 1.28 -21.38
N ASP A 183 -8.95 0.73 -20.32
CA ASP A 183 -9.60 0.55 -19.02
C ASP A 183 -10.07 1.90 -18.44
N ILE A 184 -9.29 2.98 -18.62
CA ILE A 184 -9.63 4.33 -18.17
C ILE A 184 -10.82 4.86 -18.97
N CYS A 185 -10.80 4.77 -20.30
CA CYS A 185 -11.92 5.18 -21.16
C CYS A 185 -13.21 4.48 -20.74
N GLU A 186 -13.17 3.17 -20.57
CA GLU A 186 -14.34 2.36 -20.19
C GLU A 186 -14.83 2.73 -18.78
N TYR A 187 -13.90 2.90 -17.83
CA TYR A 187 -14.26 3.31 -16.47
C TYR A 187 -14.96 4.66 -16.43
N TYR A 188 -14.45 5.65 -17.21
CA TYR A 188 -15.07 6.97 -17.31
C TYR A 188 -16.44 6.91 -17.96
N ARG A 189 -16.57 6.15 -19.07
CA ARG A 189 -17.84 5.91 -19.77
C ARG A 189 -18.92 5.33 -18.84
N LEU A 190 -18.56 4.31 -18.06
CA LEU A 190 -19.44 3.67 -17.08
C LEU A 190 -19.87 4.61 -15.93
N ASN A 191 -19.07 5.64 -15.67
CA ASN A 191 -19.39 6.69 -14.69
C ASN A 191 -20.08 7.93 -15.33
N GLY A 192 -20.56 7.81 -16.57
CA GLY A 192 -21.30 8.87 -17.28
C GLY A 192 -20.43 10.04 -17.76
N SER A 193 -19.14 9.79 -18.02
CA SER A 193 -18.19 10.75 -18.58
C SER A 193 -17.51 10.12 -19.79
N ASP A 194 -17.74 10.69 -20.99
CA ASP A 194 -17.00 10.26 -22.17
C ASP A 194 -15.71 11.07 -22.30
N ILE A 195 -14.60 10.37 -22.44
CA ILE A 195 -13.27 10.95 -22.69
C ILE A 195 -12.70 10.40 -23.99
N ASN A 196 -11.93 11.22 -24.69
CA ASN A 196 -11.24 10.81 -25.90
C ASN A 196 -9.87 10.17 -25.58
N GLU A 197 -9.18 9.67 -26.61
CA GLU A 197 -7.88 9.01 -26.48
C GLU A 197 -6.78 9.93 -25.94
N GLU A 198 -6.77 11.22 -26.31
CA GLU A 198 -5.79 12.19 -25.81
C GLU A 198 -5.97 12.43 -24.31
N GLU A 199 -7.21 12.59 -23.86
CA GLU A 199 -7.55 12.75 -22.44
C GLU A 199 -7.19 11.48 -21.64
N SER A 200 -7.50 10.30 -22.16
CA SER A 200 -7.13 9.02 -21.53
C SER A 200 -5.62 8.88 -21.40
N ASN A 201 -4.86 9.23 -22.45
CA ASN A 201 -3.40 9.23 -22.43
C ASN A 201 -2.84 10.23 -21.40
N ALA A 202 -3.43 11.43 -21.28
CA ALA A 202 -3.04 12.41 -20.28
C ALA A 202 -3.30 11.91 -18.86
N ILE A 203 -4.48 11.33 -18.60
CA ILE A 203 -4.83 10.72 -17.30
C ILE A 203 -3.89 9.57 -16.97
N TYR A 204 -3.61 8.67 -17.94
CA TYR A 204 -2.65 7.59 -17.75
C TYR A 204 -1.24 8.12 -17.46
N GLY A 205 -0.82 9.17 -18.17
CA GLY A 205 0.47 9.85 -17.95
C GLY A 205 0.66 10.31 -16.50
N LEU A 206 -0.40 10.86 -15.89
CA LEU A 206 -0.42 11.35 -14.51
C LEU A 206 -0.58 10.23 -13.47
N THR A 207 -1.45 9.25 -13.75
CA THR A 207 -1.85 8.24 -12.77
C THR A 207 -1.06 6.95 -12.86
N LYS A 208 -0.41 6.70 -14.00
CA LYS A 208 0.24 5.41 -14.33
C LYS A 208 -0.69 4.21 -14.15
N GLY A 209 -1.98 4.41 -14.39
CA GLY A 209 -3.00 3.39 -14.21
C GLY A 209 -3.36 3.08 -12.76
N TYR A 210 -2.95 3.92 -11.79
CA TYR A 210 -3.27 3.72 -10.37
C TYR A 210 -4.73 4.07 -10.10
N VAL A 211 -5.49 3.07 -9.66
CA VAL A 211 -6.95 3.09 -9.55
C VAL A 211 -7.48 4.26 -8.71
N THR A 212 -6.94 4.47 -7.51
CA THR A 212 -7.37 5.60 -6.65
C THR A 212 -7.11 6.96 -7.31
N SER A 213 -6.00 7.12 -8.04
CA SER A 213 -5.70 8.37 -8.75
C SER A 213 -6.68 8.62 -9.90
N ILE A 214 -7.07 7.57 -10.61
CA ILE A 214 -8.07 7.65 -11.69
C ILE A 214 -9.44 8.04 -11.12
N GLU A 215 -9.83 7.46 -9.98
CA GLU A 215 -11.06 7.81 -9.28
C GLU A 215 -11.06 9.27 -8.82
N LEU A 216 -9.96 9.75 -8.26
CA LEU A 216 -9.80 11.15 -7.88
C LEU A 216 -9.85 12.08 -9.11
N SER A 217 -9.26 11.69 -10.23
CA SER A 217 -9.31 12.46 -11.49
C SER A 217 -10.73 12.53 -12.05
N LEU A 218 -11.49 11.44 -12.00
CA LEU A 218 -12.90 11.43 -12.40
C LEU A 218 -13.77 12.33 -11.50
N LEU A 219 -13.56 12.27 -10.19
CA LEU A 219 -14.27 13.13 -9.24
C LEU A 219 -13.92 14.61 -9.46
N GLN A 220 -12.69 14.91 -9.86
CA GLN A 220 -12.23 16.26 -10.18
C GLN A 220 -12.94 16.86 -11.41
N GLN A 221 -13.20 16.06 -12.46
CA GLN A 221 -13.97 16.51 -13.61
C GLN A 221 -15.41 16.89 -13.26
N LYS A 222 -15.99 16.21 -12.26
CA LYS A 222 -17.37 16.45 -11.81
C LYS A 222 -17.50 17.63 -10.86
N VAL A 223 -16.41 18.03 -10.17
CA VAL A 223 -16.44 19.10 -9.15
C VAL A 223 -15.03 19.69 -8.99
N ASP A 224 -14.92 20.99 -8.92
CA ASP A 224 -13.70 21.77 -8.68
C ASP A 224 -13.19 21.61 -7.21
N ILE A 225 -12.99 20.35 -6.75
CA ILE A 225 -12.85 20.02 -5.32
C ILE A 225 -11.71 19.00 -5.06
N LYS A 226 -10.75 18.80 -5.97
CA LYS A 226 -9.66 17.80 -5.80
C LYS A 226 -9.04 17.87 -4.41
N ASP A 227 -8.60 19.05 -4.00
CA ASP A 227 -7.86 19.24 -2.75
C ASP A 227 -8.74 19.04 -1.51
N LYS A 228 -10.04 19.42 -1.58
CA LYS A 228 -10.99 19.10 -0.50
C LYS A 228 -11.24 17.62 -0.33
N ILE A 229 -11.31 16.84 -1.42
CA ILE A 229 -11.49 15.38 -1.36
C ILE A 229 -10.24 14.74 -0.78
N ILE A 230 -9.06 15.07 -1.30
CA ILE A 230 -7.79 14.56 -0.77
C ILE A 230 -7.65 14.90 0.71
N LYS A 231 -7.94 16.15 1.08
CA LYS A 231 -7.87 16.62 2.46
C LYS A 231 -8.83 15.83 3.36
N ASN A 232 -10.13 15.84 3.08
CA ASN A 232 -11.15 15.32 4.00
C ASN A 232 -11.19 13.78 4.05
N ILE A 233 -10.93 13.11 2.92
CA ILE A 233 -11.08 11.63 2.82
C ILE A 233 -9.77 10.92 3.17
N LEU A 234 -8.63 11.46 2.75
CA LEU A 234 -7.34 10.80 2.91
C LEU A 234 -6.49 11.46 4.01
N TRP A 235 -6.28 12.78 3.93
CA TRP A 235 -5.31 13.48 4.78
C TRP A 235 -5.77 13.66 6.23
N ASP A 236 -7.00 14.15 6.46
CA ASP A 236 -7.50 14.45 7.80
C ASP A 236 -7.66 13.21 8.68
N ARG A 237 -7.76 12.04 8.06
CA ARG A 237 -7.83 10.74 8.76
C ARG A 237 -6.47 10.20 9.21
N LEU A 238 -5.38 10.79 8.75
CA LEU A 238 -4.04 10.36 9.11
C LEU A 238 -3.64 10.88 10.48
N SER A 239 -2.87 10.08 11.22
CA SER A 239 -2.23 10.55 12.45
C SER A 239 -1.17 11.61 12.14
N ASP A 240 -0.89 12.50 13.09
CA ASP A 240 0.10 13.57 12.94
C ASP A 240 1.49 13.00 12.60
N LYS A 241 1.89 11.87 13.21
CA LYS A 241 3.13 11.16 12.87
C LYS A 241 3.17 10.70 11.40
N THR A 242 2.03 10.26 10.87
CA THR A 242 1.93 9.85 9.46
C THR A 242 2.05 11.06 8.54
N LYS A 243 1.37 12.16 8.88
CA LYS A 243 1.46 13.43 8.14
C LYS A 243 2.89 13.96 8.10
N GLU A 244 3.60 13.99 9.24
CA GLU A 244 5.01 14.39 9.32
C GLU A 244 5.91 13.51 8.41
N ARG A 245 5.71 12.19 8.38
CA ARG A 245 6.47 11.28 7.54
C ARG A 245 6.24 11.52 6.05
N LEU A 246 4.98 11.79 5.66
CA LEU A 246 4.64 12.10 4.26
C LEU A 246 5.24 13.45 3.84
N MET A 247 5.17 14.47 4.69
CA MET A 247 5.81 15.76 4.45
C MET A 247 7.34 15.63 4.34
N LEU A 248 7.96 14.86 5.24
CA LEU A 248 9.39 14.58 5.16
C LEU A 248 9.75 13.87 3.84
N LEU A 249 9.01 12.83 3.46
CA LEU A 249 9.23 12.11 2.20
C LEU A 249 9.06 13.03 0.99
N PHE A 250 8.08 13.93 1.02
CA PHE A 250 7.89 14.92 -0.04
C PHE A 250 9.10 15.87 -0.16
N ILE A 251 9.63 16.37 0.97
CA ILE A 251 10.77 17.29 0.98
C ILE A 251 12.05 16.60 0.47
N ILE A 252 12.30 15.35 0.88
CA ILE A 252 13.50 14.60 0.46
C ILE A 252 13.35 13.91 -0.90
N ASP A 253 12.21 14.13 -1.59
CA ASP A 253 11.80 13.61 -2.89
C ASP A 253 11.62 12.09 -2.93
N SER A 254 12.62 11.32 -2.55
CA SER A 254 12.57 9.86 -2.58
C SER A 254 13.52 9.23 -1.57
N VAL A 255 13.26 7.97 -1.18
CA VAL A 255 14.08 7.26 -0.19
C VAL A 255 14.03 5.75 -0.40
N SER A 256 15.13 5.03 -0.13
CA SER A 256 15.13 3.57 -0.03
C SER A 256 14.98 3.12 1.43
N ILE A 257 14.48 1.89 1.65
CA ILE A 257 14.37 1.30 2.99
C ILE A 257 15.74 1.27 3.68
N LYS A 258 16.79 0.83 2.94
CA LYS A 258 18.15 0.81 3.44
C LYS A 258 18.59 2.19 3.94
N GLU A 259 18.35 3.24 3.16
CA GLU A 259 18.70 4.61 3.52
C GLU A 259 17.98 5.10 4.79
N ILE A 260 16.69 4.74 4.96
CA ILE A 260 15.95 5.09 6.19
C ILE A 260 16.58 4.41 7.40
N MET A 261 16.96 3.15 7.26
CA MET A 261 17.60 2.38 8.35
C MET A 261 19.01 2.91 8.65
N ASP A 262 19.86 3.07 7.64
CA ASP A 262 21.24 3.53 7.78
C ASP A 262 21.31 4.96 8.35
N PHE A 263 20.42 5.83 7.93
CA PHE A 263 20.37 7.23 8.37
C PHE A 263 19.59 7.43 9.68
N LYS A 264 18.93 6.38 10.19
CA LYS A 264 18.06 6.45 11.36
C LYS A 264 17.00 7.56 11.27
N ILE A 265 16.39 7.67 10.07
CA ILE A 265 15.34 8.66 9.77
C ILE A 265 14.08 8.37 10.57
N SER A 266 13.82 7.10 10.87
CA SER A 266 12.67 6.62 11.62
C SER A 266 13.08 5.63 12.71
N LEU A 267 12.30 5.58 13.80
CA LEU A 267 12.43 4.56 14.85
C LEU A 267 11.65 3.28 14.55
N MET A 268 11.04 3.18 13.36
CA MET A 268 10.31 2.00 12.92
C MET A 268 11.26 0.86 12.61
N THR A 269 10.82 -0.35 12.91
CA THR A 269 11.46 -1.56 12.39
C THR A 269 11.32 -1.64 10.86
N GLU A 270 12.14 -2.44 10.21
CA GLU A 270 12.05 -2.62 8.76
C GLU A 270 10.66 -3.09 8.32
N LYS A 271 10.07 -4.03 9.08
CA LYS A 271 8.71 -4.53 8.81
C LYS A 271 7.64 -3.42 8.91
N GLU A 272 7.66 -2.63 9.98
CA GLU A 272 6.74 -1.49 10.14
C GLU A 272 6.91 -0.46 9.03
N LEU A 273 8.16 -0.24 8.59
CA LEU A 273 8.48 0.69 7.53
C LEU A 273 7.95 0.21 6.18
N LEU A 274 8.18 -1.07 5.85
CA LEU A 274 7.63 -1.71 4.65
C LEU A 274 6.10 -1.67 4.66
N LEU A 275 5.49 -1.95 5.81
CA LEU A 275 4.04 -1.82 5.97
C LEU A 275 3.58 -0.40 5.67
N PHE A 276 4.18 0.61 6.31
CA PHE A 276 3.83 2.02 6.10
C PHE A 276 3.96 2.42 4.62
N MET A 277 5.09 2.08 3.98
CA MET A 277 5.36 2.46 2.59
C MET A 277 4.38 1.82 1.59
N ASN A 278 3.95 0.57 1.84
CA ASN A 278 3.06 -0.15 0.93
C ASN A 278 1.57 -0.01 1.25
N THR A 279 1.21 0.46 2.45
CA THR A 279 -0.19 0.70 2.82
C THR A 279 -0.62 2.16 2.66
N SER A 280 0.30 3.09 2.42
CA SER A 280 -0.02 4.50 2.20
C SER A 280 -0.54 4.75 0.78
N TYR A 281 -1.69 5.43 0.66
CA TYR A 281 -2.21 5.89 -0.63
C TYR A 281 -1.29 6.93 -1.30
N PHE A 282 -0.54 7.68 -0.53
CA PHE A 282 0.33 8.78 -0.99
C PHE A 282 1.65 8.30 -1.60
N ILE A 283 2.07 7.07 -1.29
CA ILE A 283 3.41 6.57 -1.60
C ILE A 283 3.36 5.58 -2.77
N GLU A 284 4.38 5.63 -3.62
CA GLU A 284 4.66 4.59 -4.62
C GLU A 284 6.12 4.18 -4.59
N TYR A 285 6.36 2.97 -5.09
CA TYR A 285 7.70 2.46 -5.33
C TYR A 285 8.08 2.66 -6.79
N ASP A 286 9.07 3.52 -7.04
CA ASP A 286 9.66 3.72 -8.36
C ASP A 286 10.66 2.60 -8.62
N THR A 287 10.28 1.66 -9.49
CA THR A 287 11.12 0.50 -9.84
C THR A 287 12.37 0.90 -10.63
N GLY A 288 12.32 1.98 -11.39
CA GLY A 288 13.45 2.50 -12.16
C GLY A 288 14.55 3.06 -11.26
N LYS A 289 14.17 3.72 -10.18
CA LYS A 289 15.08 4.29 -9.17
C LYS A 289 15.33 3.37 -7.97
N CYS A 290 14.55 2.29 -7.82
CA CYS A 290 14.52 1.43 -6.63
C CYS A 290 14.28 2.22 -5.32
N ARG A 291 13.34 3.18 -5.35
CA ARG A 291 13.06 4.10 -4.23
C ARG A 291 11.57 4.34 -4.05
N TYR A 292 11.17 4.65 -2.83
CA TYR A 292 9.82 5.12 -2.51
C TYR A 292 9.76 6.64 -2.68
N CYS A 293 8.67 7.13 -3.26
CA CYS A 293 8.40 8.56 -3.45
C CYS A 293 6.91 8.87 -3.28
N ILE A 294 6.58 10.14 -3.19
CA ILE A 294 5.18 10.59 -3.22
C ILE A 294 4.66 10.47 -4.67
N ARG A 295 3.44 9.93 -4.82
CA ARG A 295 2.76 9.87 -6.13
C ARG A 295 2.51 11.27 -6.67
N ASP A 296 2.71 11.43 -7.96
CA ASP A 296 2.61 12.75 -8.62
C ASP A 296 1.29 13.46 -8.35
N ILE A 297 0.17 12.72 -8.33
CA ILE A 297 -1.17 13.30 -8.09
C ILE A 297 -1.32 14.00 -6.73
N PHE A 298 -0.49 13.65 -5.73
CA PHE A 298 -0.54 14.24 -4.38
C PHE A 298 0.52 15.32 -4.15
N LYS A 299 1.43 15.54 -5.09
CA LYS A 299 2.56 16.48 -4.91
C LYS A 299 2.09 17.92 -4.74
N ASP A 300 1.14 18.38 -5.56
CA ASP A 300 0.61 19.75 -5.47
C ASP A 300 -0.09 19.96 -4.13
N PHE A 301 -0.96 19.02 -3.73
CA PHE A 301 -1.62 19.06 -2.42
C PHE A 301 -0.63 19.12 -1.27
N LEU A 302 0.41 18.27 -1.24
CA LEU A 302 1.41 18.28 -0.17
C LEU A 302 2.26 19.55 -0.18
N LYS A 303 2.53 20.12 -1.35
CA LYS A 303 3.21 21.41 -1.48
C LYS A 303 2.42 22.52 -0.82
N GLU A 304 1.10 22.59 -1.04
CA GLU A 304 0.21 23.55 -0.38
C GLU A 304 0.17 23.31 1.14
N VAL A 305 -0.03 22.06 1.59
CA VAL A 305 -0.03 21.71 3.02
C VAL A 305 1.25 22.18 3.71
N ILE A 306 2.42 21.92 3.10
CA ILE A 306 3.71 22.34 3.69
C ILE A 306 3.85 23.86 3.68
N THR A 307 3.39 24.53 2.62
CA THR A 307 3.44 26.00 2.54
C THR A 307 2.58 26.64 3.63
N ASP A 308 1.38 26.12 3.84
CA ASP A 308 0.42 26.65 4.83
C ASP A 308 0.75 26.24 6.28
N THR A 309 1.66 25.27 6.47
CA THR A 309 2.08 24.84 7.81
C THR A 309 2.95 25.94 8.45
N GLU A 310 2.63 26.31 9.68
CA GLU A 310 3.41 27.29 10.45
C GLU A 310 4.87 26.84 10.60
N LYS A 311 5.79 27.81 10.58
CA LYS A 311 7.24 27.58 10.63
C LYS A 311 7.65 26.70 11.82
N GLU A 312 7.07 26.94 12.99
CA GLU A 312 7.40 26.18 14.21
C GLU A 312 6.95 24.71 14.08
N SER A 313 5.78 24.46 13.50
CA SER A 313 5.24 23.11 13.30
C SER A 313 6.05 22.29 12.30
N LYS A 314 6.64 22.92 11.26
CA LYS A 314 7.47 22.23 10.27
C LYS A 314 8.96 22.16 10.63
N ARG A 315 9.38 22.83 11.73
CA ARG A 315 10.80 22.89 12.17
C ARG A 315 11.42 21.49 12.26
N GLY A 316 10.80 20.58 13.02
CA GLY A 316 11.33 19.23 13.20
C GLY A 316 11.41 18.40 11.92
N ILE A 317 10.54 18.66 10.94
CA ILE A 317 10.53 17.99 9.64
C ILE A 317 11.69 18.51 8.79
N LEU A 318 11.88 19.82 8.72
CA LEU A 318 12.97 20.47 7.97
C LEU A 318 14.34 20.15 8.55
N GLU A 319 14.48 20.04 9.89
CA GLU A 319 15.70 19.57 10.52
C GLU A 319 16.07 18.14 10.09
N LYS A 320 15.10 17.23 10.10
CA LYS A 320 15.29 15.84 9.64
C LYS A 320 15.65 15.80 8.15
N ALA A 321 14.96 16.59 7.31
CA ALA A 321 15.24 16.66 5.89
C ALA A 321 16.66 17.18 5.61
N GLY A 322 17.07 18.27 6.29
CA GLY A 322 18.42 18.80 6.20
C GLY A 322 19.50 17.80 6.60
N ALA A 323 19.26 17.04 7.68
CA ALA A 323 20.17 15.96 8.09
C ALA A 323 20.28 14.82 7.05
N VAL A 324 19.17 14.47 6.38
CA VAL A 324 19.17 13.51 5.28
C VAL A 324 19.99 14.03 4.10
N PHE A 325 19.78 15.29 3.70
CA PHE A 325 20.52 15.89 2.60
C PHE A 325 22.02 16.00 2.88
N ILE A 326 22.45 16.32 4.11
CA ILE A 326 23.87 16.28 4.50
C ILE A 326 24.46 14.87 4.29
N LYS A 327 23.73 13.82 4.70
CA LYS A 327 24.19 12.42 4.52
C LYS A 327 24.21 11.96 3.06
N ARG A 328 23.50 12.68 2.18
CA ARG A 328 23.51 12.49 0.72
C ARG A 328 24.54 13.37 0.00
N ASP A 329 25.32 14.14 0.74
CA ASP A 329 26.23 15.17 0.19
C ASP A 329 25.50 16.26 -0.62
N ASP A 330 24.17 16.42 -0.44
CA ASP A 330 23.37 17.50 -1.02
C ASP A 330 23.29 18.69 -0.06
N PHE A 331 24.40 19.36 0.10
CA PHE A 331 24.53 20.49 1.04
C PHE A 331 23.63 21.66 0.68
N PHE A 332 23.34 21.86 -0.61
CA PHE A 332 22.49 22.97 -1.03
C PHE A 332 21.04 22.76 -0.58
N ALA A 333 20.48 21.57 -0.77
CA ALA A 333 19.17 21.24 -0.26
C ALA A 333 19.09 21.28 1.26
N ALA A 334 20.18 20.82 1.95
CA ALA A 334 20.27 20.91 3.39
C ALA A 334 20.22 22.37 3.88
N TYR A 335 20.97 23.27 3.25
CA TYR A 335 20.98 24.70 3.63
C TYR A 335 19.64 25.37 3.39
N LYS A 336 18.90 25.02 2.33
CA LYS A 336 17.53 25.49 2.15
C LYS A 336 16.65 25.13 3.33
N CYS A 337 16.71 23.89 3.81
CA CYS A 337 15.94 23.44 4.96
C CYS A 337 16.33 24.20 6.23
N PHE A 338 17.62 24.34 6.53
CA PHE A 338 18.08 25.04 7.74
C PHE A 338 17.82 26.55 7.71
N TYR A 339 17.93 27.17 6.52
CA TYR A 339 17.61 28.57 6.32
C TYR A 339 16.14 28.88 6.62
N GLU A 340 15.23 28.01 6.19
CA GLU A 340 13.79 28.20 6.40
C GLU A 340 13.38 28.21 7.89
N ILE A 341 14.19 27.55 8.74
CA ILE A 341 13.94 27.43 10.19
C ILE A 341 14.93 28.23 11.06
N ASP A 342 15.74 29.09 10.45
CA ASP A 342 16.77 29.92 11.11
C ASP A 342 17.83 29.12 11.89
N GLU A 343 18.17 27.90 11.42
CA GLU A 343 19.21 27.05 12.02
C GLU A 343 20.60 27.40 11.49
N TRP A 344 21.04 28.60 11.77
CA TRP A 344 22.30 29.19 11.28
C TRP A 344 23.55 28.41 11.72
N GLU A 345 23.56 27.86 12.93
CA GLU A 345 24.70 27.09 13.44
C GLU A 345 25.00 25.85 12.56
N LYS A 346 23.96 25.19 12.04
CA LYS A 346 24.12 24.03 11.15
C LYS A 346 24.65 24.43 9.78
N ILE A 347 24.28 25.61 9.31
CA ILE A 347 24.83 26.18 8.07
C ILE A 347 26.31 26.57 8.27
N TYR A 348 26.63 27.25 9.38
CA TYR A 348 27.99 27.67 9.71
C TYR A 348 28.94 26.51 9.94
N GLY A 349 28.49 25.45 10.61
CA GLY A 349 29.31 24.26 10.91
C GLY A 349 29.80 23.53 9.66
N SER A 350 29.11 23.71 8.52
CA SER A 350 29.45 23.12 7.22
C SER A 350 30.09 24.13 6.25
N LYS A 351 30.56 25.27 6.74
CA LYS A 351 31.13 26.37 5.96
C LYS A 351 32.23 25.99 4.93
N PRO A 352 33.11 25.01 5.18
CA PRO A 352 34.11 24.58 4.19
C PRO A 352 33.48 24.07 2.88
N GLU A 353 32.26 23.59 2.91
CA GLU A 353 31.57 23.05 1.73
C GLU A 353 31.05 24.16 0.79
N PHE A 354 30.88 25.39 1.26
CA PHE A 354 30.45 26.51 0.41
C PHE A 354 31.32 26.68 -0.83
N HIS A 355 32.63 26.56 -0.70
CA HIS A 355 33.58 26.69 -1.81
C HIS A 355 33.46 25.57 -2.84
N LYS A 356 32.99 24.39 -2.42
CA LYS A 356 32.77 23.25 -3.30
C LYS A 356 31.45 23.36 -4.05
N ILE A 357 30.41 23.87 -3.36
CA ILE A 357 29.03 23.89 -3.89
C ILE A 357 28.81 25.03 -4.89
N TYR A 358 29.28 26.23 -4.57
CA TYR A 358 28.97 27.42 -5.37
C TYR A 358 29.35 27.30 -6.87
N PRO A 359 30.49 26.72 -7.26
CA PRO A 359 30.87 26.59 -8.67
C PRO A 359 29.91 25.68 -9.47
N VAL A 360 29.28 24.70 -8.83
CA VAL A 360 28.43 23.70 -9.49
C VAL A 360 26.95 24.04 -9.44
N LEU A 361 26.58 25.12 -8.72
CA LEU A 361 25.19 25.56 -8.67
C LEU A 361 24.73 26.12 -10.02
N LYS A 362 23.49 25.76 -10.40
CA LYS A 362 22.79 26.42 -11.51
C LYS A 362 22.60 27.92 -11.21
N ALA A 363 22.54 28.73 -12.26
CA ALA A 363 22.42 30.17 -12.15
C ALA A 363 21.26 30.62 -11.24
N GLU A 364 20.10 29.97 -11.38
CA GLU A 364 18.88 30.20 -10.59
C GLU A 364 19.04 30.01 -9.08
N ASN A 365 19.99 29.18 -8.64
CA ASN A 365 20.25 28.88 -7.26
C ASN A 365 21.38 29.73 -6.63
N LYS A 366 22.17 30.42 -7.47
CA LYS A 366 23.33 31.23 -7.00
C LYS A 366 22.89 32.43 -6.19
N ASP A 367 21.79 33.09 -6.58
CA ASP A 367 21.28 34.26 -5.87
C ASP A 367 20.79 33.89 -4.45
N PHE A 368 20.08 32.78 -4.31
CA PHE A 368 19.66 32.27 -3.01
C PHE A 368 20.88 31.91 -2.13
N PHE A 369 21.87 31.23 -2.71
CA PHE A 369 23.09 30.85 -2.01
C PHE A 369 23.92 32.07 -1.56
N MET A 370 24.00 33.11 -2.42
CA MET A 370 24.64 34.38 -2.08
C MET A 370 23.89 35.14 -0.98
N LYS A 371 22.55 35.01 -0.92
CA LYS A 371 21.76 35.57 0.17
C LYS A 371 22.12 34.92 1.50
N ILE A 372 22.15 33.57 1.56
CA ILE A 372 22.58 32.82 2.75
C ILE A 372 23.98 33.31 3.21
N ILE A 373 24.95 33.43 2.29
CA ILE A 373 26.31 33.87 2.61
C ILE A 373 26.34 35.27 3.19
N LYS A 374 25.49 36.18 2.72
CA LYS A 374 25.45 37.57 3.19
C LYS A 374 24.78 37.72 4.57
N GLU A 375 23.83 36.84 4.87
CA GLU A 375 23.14 36.81 6.15
C GLU A 375 23.91 35.98 7.20
N CYS A 376 24.89 35.19 6.76
CA CYS A 376 25.91 34.51 7.55
C CYS A 376 27.16 35.40 7.75
#